data_c2601083dc6344dec5897a42ef6820c6
#
_entry.id   c2601083dc6344dec5897a42ef6820c6
#
_cell.length_a   1.000
_cell.length_b   1.000
_cell.length_c   1.000
_cell.angle_alpha   90.00
_cell.angle_beta   90.00
_cell.angle_gamma   90.00
#
_symmetry.space_group_name_H-M   'P 1'
#
loop_
_entity.id
_entity.type
_entity.pdbx_description
1 polymer ?
#
loop_
_entity_poly.entity_id
_entity_poly.type
_entity_poly.pdbx_seq_one_letter_code
_entity_poly.pdbx_strand_id
1 'polypeptide(L)'
;MCIRDSPNVTQNRLNSLIDLMKNETIDGQRVIDKPIFRDRLLSIQGRLMAQQSNALRILSSQINKEQDANLAKAIVKLQGTELRHELEGLAIDAMGELGTLYEDSPHLRDNGAWQMTYMYYLGLIIGGGTNQIQKNIISERALGMPKEPKIQGA
;
A
#
# COMPACT_ATOMS: atom_id res chain seq x y z
N MET A 1 13.70 -2.93 -7.69
CA MET A 1 12.26 -3.09 -7.38
C MET A 1 12.15 -4.29 -6.45
N CYS A 2 11.68 -4.09 -5.24
CA CYS A 2 11.56 -5.20 -4.28
C CYS A 2 10.41 -6.11 -4.75
N ILE A 3 10.66 -7.42 -4.89
CA ILE A 3 9.66 -8.41 -5.37
C ILE A 3 8.40 -8.38 -4.47
N ARG A 4 8.55 -7.99 -3.20
CA ARG A 4 7.44 -7.88 -2.21
C ARG A 4 6.41 -6.79 -2.53
N ASP A 5 6.80 -5.75 -3.28
CA ASP A 5 5.93 -4.62 -3.63
C ASP A 5 5.39 -4.73 -5.07
N SER A 6 5.48 -5.92 -5.67
CA SER A 6 4.92 -6.11 -7.01
C SER A 6 3.39 -5.98 -6.96
N PRO A 7 2.77 -5.36 -7.97
CA PRO A 7 1.31 -5.24 -8.04
C PRO A 7 0.57 -6.59 -7.92
N ASN A 8 1.19 -7.68 -8.37
CA ASN A 8 0.63 -9.03 -8.28
C ASN A 8 0.54 -9.53 -6.82
N VAL A 9 1.55 -9.26 -6.00
CA VAL A 9 1.52 -9.60 -4.56
C VAL A 9 0.41 -8.82 -3.86
N THR A 10 0.26 -7.54 -4.18
CA THR A 10 -0.80 -6.71 -3.63
C THR A 10 -2.18 -7.16 -4.12
N GLN A 11 -2.30 -7.60 -5.38
CA GLN A 11 -3.56 -8.15 -5.91
C GLN A 11 -3.98 -9.43 -5.17
N ASN A 12 -3.05 -10.35 -4.91
CA ASN A 12 -3.35 -11.56 -4.15
C ASN A 12 -3.82 -11.21 -2.73
N ARG A 13 -3.18 -10.23 -2.11
CA ARG A 13 -3.57 -9.79 -0.76
C ARG A 13 -4.94 -9.10 -0.75
N LEU A 14 -5.27 -8.32 -1.80
CA LEU A 14 -6.60 -7.74 -1.99
C LEU A 14 -7.67 -8.84 -2.13
N ASN A 15 -7.39 -9.92 -2.86
CA ASN A 15 -8.31 -11.03 -2.98
C ASN A 15 -8.55 -11.70 -1.61
N SER A 16 -7.49 -11.90 -0.82
CA SER A 16 -7.62 -12.41 0.55
C SER A 16 -8.45 -11.48 1.44
N LEU A 17 -8.30 -10.16 1.30
CA LEU A 17 -9.13 -9.18 2.01
C LEU A 17 -10.60 -9.28 1.61
N ILE A 18 -10.90 -9.42 0.33
CA ILE A 18 -12.28 -9.60 -0.16
C ILE A 18 -12.90 -10.87 0.45
N ASP A 19 -12.16 -11.94 0.52
CA ASP A 19 -12.64 -13.20 1.12
C ASP A 19 -12.82 -13.05 2.63
N LEU A 20 -11.92 -12.37 3.33
CA LEU A 20 -12.09 -12.02 4.74
C LEU A 20 -13.41 -11.24 4.95
N MET A 21 -13.63 -10.18 4.19
CA MET A 21 -14.82 -9.31 4.31
C MET A 21 -16.13 -10.02 3.95
N LYS A 22 -16.09 -11.08 3.14
CA LYS A 22 -17.26 -11.93 2.85
C LYS A 22 -17.60 -12.86 4.01
N ASN A 23 -16.60 -13.27 4.79
CA ASN A 23 -16.74 -14.25 5.86
C ASN A 23 -16.95 -13.59 7.23
N GLU A 24 -16.40 -12.40 7.47
CA GLU A 24 -16.58 -11.69 8.74
C GLU A 24 -17.89 -10.89 8.76
N THR A 25 -18.45 -10.76 9.95
CA THR A 25 -19.70 -10.01 10.19
C THR A 25 -19.51 -8.98 11.32
N ILE A 26 -20.13 -7.83 11.17
CA ILE A 26 -20.24 -6.79 12.20
C ILE A 26 -21.73 -6.46 12.35
N ASP A 27 -22.27 -6.55 13.57
CA ASP A 27 -23.70 -6.37 13.87
C ASP A 27 -24.60 -7.28 13.03
N GLY A 28 -24.20 -8.53 12.81
CA GLY A 28 -24.97 -9.53 12.06
C GLY A 28 -24.99 -9.33 10.54
N GLN A 29 -24.30 -8.30 10.01
CA GLN A 29 -24.18 -8.04 8.58
C GLN A 29 -22.75 -8.34 8.10
N ARG A 30 -22.62 -8.98 6.93
CA ARG A 30 -21.29 -9.20 6.34
C ARG A 30 -20.58 -7.87 6.10
N VAL A 31 -19.29 -7.83 6.40
CA VAL A 31 -18.49 -6.60 6.28
C VAL A 31 -18.47 -6.08 4.85
N ILE A 32 -18.42 -6.95 3.85
CA ILE A 32 -18.42 -6.55 2.44
C ILE A 32 -19.71 -5.84 1.99
N ASP A 33 -20.81 -6.06 2.67
CA ASP A 33 -22.10 -5.43 2.36
C ASP A 33 -22.29 -4.07 3.05
N LYS A 34 -21.41 -3.72 4.01
CA LYS A 34 -21.44 -2.43 4.70
C LYS A 34 -20.85 -1.33 3.80
N PRO A 35 -21.58 -0.23 3.52
CA PRO A 35 -21.14 0.80 2.57
C PRO A 35 -19.77 1.40 2.88
N ILE A 36 -19.46 1.67 4.15
CA ILE A 36 -18.21 2.29 4.58
C ILE A 36 -16.98 1.40 4.27
N PHE A 37 -17.11 0.10 4.44
CA PHE A 37 -16.04 -0.85 4.13
C PHE A 37 -15.90 -1.06 2.63
N ARG A 38 -17.04 -1.10 1.93
CA ARG A 38 -17.09 -1.26 0.48
C ARG A 38 -16.48 -0.07 -0.24
N ASP A 39 -16.72 1.15 0.21
CA ASP A 39 -16.11 2.37 -0.35
C ASP A 39 -14.59 2.34 -0.22
N ARG A 40 -14.06 2.01 0.96
CA ARG A 40 -12.62 1.85 1.19
C ARG A 40 -12.01 0.76 0.33
N LEU A 41 -12.69 -0.39 0.19
CA LEU A 41 -12.25 -1.50 -0.66
C LEU A 41 -12.14 -1.06 -2.13
N LEU A 42 -13.14 -0.35 -2.66
CA LEU A 42 -13.16 0.15 -4.03
C LEU A 42 -12.06 1.19 -4.26
N SER A 43 -11.80 2.07 -3.29
CA SER A 43 -10.68 3.02 -3.34
C SER A 43 -9.34 2.31 -3.45
N ILE A 44 -9.09 1.29 -2.62
CA ILE A 44 -7.88 0.47 -2.66
C ILE A 44 -7.75 -0.23 -4.01
N GLN A 45 -8.82 -0.82 -4.52
CA GLN A 45 -8.84 -1.50 -5.81
C GLN A 45 -8.49 -0.55 -6.97
N GLY A 46 -9.09 0.64 -7.01
CA GLY A 46 -8.80 1.65 -8.03
C GLY A 46 -7.32 2.10 -8.01
N ARG A 47 -6.76 2.33 -6.81
CA ARG A 47 -5.35 2.69 -6.66
C ARG A 47 -4.41 1.54 -7.06
N LEU A 48 -4.80 0.28 -6.80
CA LEU A 48 -4.02 -0.88 -7.25
C LEU A 48 -4.01 -0.99 -8.78
N MET A 49 -5.14 -0.76 -9.45
CA MET A 49 -5.21 -0.72 -10.92
C MET A 49 -4.30 0.37 -11.50
N ALA A 50 -4.28 1.55 -10.88
CA ALA A 50 -3.36 2.63 -11.27
C ALA A 50 -1.88 2.21 -11.09
N GLN A 51 -1.53 1.50 -10.01
CA GLN A 51 -0.18 0.96 -9.83
C GLN A 51 0.20 -0.09 -10.87
N GLN A 52 -0.73 -0.97 -11.24
CA GLN A 52 -0.51 -1.97 -12.30
C GLN A 52 -0.21 -1.28 -13.64
N SER A 53 -1.00 -0.28 -14.01
CA SER A 53 -0.78 0.52 -15.22
C SER A 53 0.57 1.25 -15.19
N ASN A 54 0.94 1.82 -14.03
CA ASN A 54 2.23 2.49 -13.87
C ASN A 54 3.42 1.51 -13.95
N ALA A 55 3.28 0.29 -13.41
CA ALA A 55 4.30 -0.75 -13.55
C ALA A 55 4.52 -1.16 -15.02
N LEU A 56 3.45 -1.27 -15.81
CA LEU A 56 3.55 -1.53 -17.26
C LEU A 56 4.23 -0.39 -18.00
N ARG A 57 3.95 0.88 -17.65
CA ARG A 57 4.66 2.04 -18.22
C ARG A 57 6.16 1.99 -17.93
N ILE A 58 6.55 1.68 -16.68
CA ILE A 58 7.97 1.54 -16.32
C ILE A 58 8.63 0.44 -17.16
N LEU A 59 7.97 -0.70 -17.30
CA LEU A 59 8.48 -1.81 -18.10
C LEU A 59 8.66 -1.41 -19.59
N SER A 60 7.65 -0.77 -20.17
CA SER A 60 7.70 -0.26 -21.55
C SER A 60 8.85 0.73 -21.74
N SER A 61 8.98 1.72 -20.84
CA SER A 61 10.06 2.70 -20.91
C SER A 61 11.45 2.05 -20.79
N GLN A 62 11.60 1.00 -19.99
CA GLN A 62 12.86 0.25 -19.87
C GLN A 62 13.20 -0.50 -21.17
N ILE A 63 12.21 -1.13 -21.79
CA ILE A 63 12.39 -1.85 -23.08
C ILE A 63 12.79 -0.87 -24.18
N ASN A 64 12.13 0.28 -24.24
CA ASN A 64 12.36 1.31 -25.25
C ASN A 64 13.58 2.20 -24.96
N LYS A 65 14.28 1.98 -23.83
CA LYS A 65 15.43 2.79 -23.37
C LYS A 65 15.11 4.29 -23.21
N GLU A 66 13.87 4.60 -22.86
CA GLU A 66 13.41 5.97 -22.59
C GLU A 66 13.90 6.44 -21.22
N GLN A 67 14.29 7.73 -21.11
CA GLN A 67 14.83 8.29 -19.87
C GLN A 67 13.74 8.65 -18.82
N ASP A 68 12.47 8.72 -19.21
CA ASP A 68 11.37 9.25 -18.41
C ASP A 68 10.80 8.30 -17.33
N ALA A 69 11.40 7.14 -17.13
CA ALA A 69 10.92 6.19 -16.12
C ALA A 69 11.14 6.64 -14.66
N ASN A 70 11.91 7.72 -14.43
CA ASN A 70 12.30 8.11 -13.06
C ASN A 70 11.13 8.60 -12.20
N LEU A 71 10.23 9.39 -12.77
CA LEU A 71 9.00 9.84 -12.10
C LEU A 71 8.11 8.66 -11.73
N ALA A 72 7.86 7.78 -12.69
CA ALA A 72 7.03 6.59 -12.47
C ALA A 72 7.61 5.68 -11.36
N LYS A 73 8.94 5.49 -11.33
CA LYS A 73 9.63 4.70 -10.28
C LYS A 73 9.51 5.34 -8.89
N ALA A 74 9.66 6.66 -8.79
CA ALA A 74 9.54 7.38 -7.52
C ALA A 74 8.11 7.29 -6.96
N ILE A 75 7.10 7.39 -7.82
CA ILE A 75 5.69 7.25 -7.43
C ILE A 75 5.36 5.84 -6.94
N VAL A 76 5.95 4.79 -7.52
CA VAL A 76 5.68 3.39 -7.12
C VAL A 76 6.00 3.16 -5.65
N LYS A 77 7.15 3.65 -5.15
CA LYS A 77 7.51 3.47 -3.72
C LYS A 77 6.55 4.23 -2.82
N LEU A 78 6.29 5.50 -3.13
CA LEU A 78 5.44 6.36 -2.32
C LEU A 78 4.02 5.78 -2.19
N GLN A 79 3.39 5.46 -3.31
CA GLN A 79 2.01 4.96 -3.31
C GLN A 79 1.90 3.49 -2.91
N GLY A 80 2.92 2.67 -3.23
CA GLY A 80 2.88 1.23 -2.98
C GLY A 80 2.89 0.89 -1.50
N THR A 81 3.73 1.55 -0.72
CA THR A 81 3.80 1.31 0.72
C THR A 81 2.57 1.81 1.46
N GLU A 82 2.05 2.98 1.09
CA GLU A 82 0.80 3.52 1.65
C GLU A 82 -0.40 2.64 1.33
N LEU A 83 -0.58 2.27 0.05
CA LEU A 83 -1.68 1.43 -0.37
C LEU A 83 -1.69 0.08 0.36
N ARG A 84 -0.52 -0.52 0.51
CA ARG A 84 -0.41 -1.80 1.20
C ARG A 84 -0.75 -1.67 2.68
N HIS A 85 -0.27 -0.63 3.35
CA HIS A 85 -0.61 -0.37 4.75
C HIS A 85 -2.12 -0.13 4.94
N GLU A 86 -2.76 0.63 4.04
CA GLU A 86 -4.21 0.85 4.07
C GLU A 86 -5.01 -0.44 3.86
N LEU A 87 -4.55 -1.31 2.95
CA LEU A 87 -5.17 -2.60 2.70
C LEU A 87 -5.14 -3.49 3.96
N GLU A 88 -3.99 -3.58 4.62
CA GLU A 88 -3.87 -4.35 5.86
C GLU A 88 -4.69 -3.71 7.00
N GLY A 89 -4.73 -2.37 7.08
CA GLY A 89 -5.56 -1.63 8.03
C GLY A 89 -7.06 -1.90 7.83
N LEU A 90 -7.51 -1.95 6.57
CA LEU A 90 -8.90 -2.29 6.26
C LEU A 90 -9.23 -3.73 6.69
N ALA A 91 -8.29 -4.67 6.59
CA ALA A 91 -8.49 -6.03 7.10
C ALA A 91 -8.64 -6.06 8.63
N ILE A 92 -7.81 -5.30 9.36
CA ILE A 92 -7.91 -5.19 10.82
C ILE A 92 -9.28 -4.62 11.22
N ASP A 93 -9.70 -3.54 10.59
CA ASP A 93 -11.01 -2.93 10.85
C ASP A 93 -12.17 -3.89 10.50
N ALA A 94 -12.03 -4.67 9.44
CA ALA A 94 -13.02 -5.66 9.01
C ALA A 94 -13.18 -6.83 10.00
N MET A 95 -12.14 -7.16 10.74
CA MET A 95 -12.18 -8.16 11.81
C MET A 95 -12.79 -7.62 13.12
N GLY A 96 -13.00 -6.30 13.25
CA GLY A 96 -13.50 -5.68 14.47
C GLY A 96 -12.60 -5.99 15.67
N GLU A 97 -13.19 -6.45 16.77
CA GLU A 97 -12.43 -6.79 17.99
C GLU A 97 -11.35 -7.86 17.77
N LEU A 98 -11.58 -8.79 16.84
CA LEU A 98 -10.58 -9.82 16.50
C LEU A 98 -9.32 -9.23 15.82
N GLY A 99 -9.43 -8.06 15.24
CA GLY A 99 -8.29 -7.33 14.66
C GLY A 99 -7.24 -6.88 15.68
N THR A 100 -7.61 -6.81 16.97
CA THR A 100 -6.70 -6.46 18.08
C THR A 100 -5.95 -7.65 18.66
N LEU A 101 -6.32 -8.87 18.29
CA LEU A 101 -5.70 -10.08 18.78
C LEU A 101 -4.28 -10.23 18.22
N TYR A 102 -3.38 -10.71 19.07
CA TYR A 102 -1.99 -10.97 18.71
C TYR A 102 -1.56 -12.29 19.36
N GLU A 103 -0.50 -12.87 18.90
CA GLU A 103 0.11 -14.16 19.29
C GLU A 103 -0.71 -15.07 20.24
N ASP A 104 -0.64 -16.35 20.04
CA ASP A 104 -1.24 -17.40 20.90
C ASP A 104 -2.76 -17.36 21.10
N SER A 105 -3.48 -16.42 20.49
CA SER A 105 -4.94 -16.43 20.57
C SER A 105 -5.54 -17.49 19.64
N PRO A 106 -6.44 -18.36 20.14
CA PRO A 106 -7.10 -19.38 19.30
C PRO A 106 -8.09 -18.78 18.29
N HIS A 107 -8.38 -17.48 18.40
CA HIS A 107 -9.31 -16.76 17.52
C HIS A 107 -8.62 -15.95 16.43
N LEU A 108 -7.30 -16.01 16.32
CA LEU A 108 -6.55 -15.33 15.28
C LEU A 108 -7.01 -15.77 13.88
N ARG A 109 -7.25 -14.79 13.02
CA ARG A 109 -7.45 -15.01 11.58
C ARG A 109 -6.09 -15.07 10.89
N ASP A 110 -5.92 -16.03 9.99
CA ASP A 110 -4.70 -16.19 9.18
C ASP A 110 -3.41 -16.18 10.05
N ASN A 111 -3.48 -16.80 11.24
CA ASN A 111 -2.39 -16.85 12.22
C ASN A 111 -1.78 -15.46 12.56
N GLY A 112 -2.57 -14.41 12.57
CA GLY A 112 -2.13 -13.04 12.87
C GLY A 112 -1.36 -12.36 11.72
N ALA A 113 -1.38 -12.93 10.52
CA ALA A 113 -0.64 -12.39 9.39
C ALA A 113 -1.09 -10.97 9.00
N TRP A 114 -2.36 -10.61 9.24
CA TRP A 114 -2.89 -9.27 8.99
C TRP A 114 -2.26 -8.24 9.92
N GLN A 115 -2.25 -8.49 11.22
CA GLN A 115 -1.68 -7.61 12.24
C GLN A 115 -0.16 -7.46 12.04
N MET A 116 0.54 -8.58 11.83
CA MET A 116 1.99 -8.58 11.60
C MET A 116 2.35 -7.78 10.35
N THR A 117 1.63 -7.98 9.25
CA THR A 117 1.90 -7.28 7.99
C THR A 117 1.57 -5.79 8.11
N TYR A 118 0.49 -5.42 8.79
CA TYR A 118 0.16 -4.02 9.07
C TYR A 118 1.30 -3.30 9.78
N MET A 119 1.83 -3.88 10.86
CA MET A 119 2.95 -3.31 11.62
C MET A 119 4.24 -3.25 10.77
N TYR A 120 4.50 -4.28 9.97
CA TYR A 120 5.65 -4.32 9.06
C TYR A 120 5.62 -3.18 8.04
N TYR A 121 4.47 -2.87 7.45
CA TYR A 121 4.35 -1.79 6.46
C TYR A 121 4.53 -0.39 7.05
N LEU A 122 4.29 -0.18 8.34
CA LEU A 122 4.69 1.07 9.03
C LEU A 122 6.20 1.31 8.89
N GLY A 123 7.00 0.27 9.10
CA GLY A 123 8.45 0.32 8.88
C GLY A 123 8.83 0.59 7.43
N LEU A 124 8.09 0.05 6.46
CA LEU A 124 8.36 0.27 5.03
C LEU A 124 7.98 1.67 4.54
N ILE A 125 7.00 2.33 5.15
CA ILE A 125 6.68 3.74 4.86
C ILE A 125 7.89 4.63 5.16
N ILE A 126 8.65 4.31 6.19
CA ILE A 126 9.86 5.04 6.60
C ILE A 126 11.10 4.51 5.85
N GLY A 127 11.19 3.19 5.67
CA GLY A 127 12.30 2.50 5.03
C GLY A 127 12.51 2.89 3.57
N GLY A 128 13.75 3.00 3.13
CA GLY A 128 14.08 3.41 1.76
C GLY A 128 13.75 4.87 1.43
N GLY A 129 13.67 5.72 2.46
CA GLY A 129 13.29 7.13 2.40
C GLY A 129 11.82 7.37 2.76
N THR A 130 11.60 8.27 3.71
CA THR A 130 10.24 8.65 4.14
C THR A 130 9.42 9.20 2.98
N ASN A 131 8.11 9.29 3.15
CA ASN A 131 7.24 9.89 2.14
C ASN A 131 7.64 11.33 1.79
N GLN A 132 8.11 12.11 2.77
CA GLN A 132 8.62 13.46 2.54
C GLN A 132 9.87 13.46 1.67
N ILE A 133 10.83 12.60 1.95
CA ILE A 133 12.04 12.42 1.11
C ILE A 133 11.65 11.98 -0.30
N GLN A 134 10.70 11.06 -0.45
CA GLN A 134 10.23 10.64 -1.78
C GLN A 134 9.55 11.79 -2.55
N LYS A 135 8.76 12.61 -1.86
CA LYS A 135 8.15 13.81 -2.45
C LYS A 135 9.21 14.82 -2.89
N ASN A 136 10.26 15.05 -2.09
CA ASN A 136 11.38 15.91 -2.47
C ASN A 136 12.12 15.37 -3.70
N ILE A 137 12.38 14.05 -3.75
CA ILE A 137 12.99 13.41 -4.93
C ILE A 137 12.12 13.60 -6.19
N ILE A 138 10.80 13.46 -6.05
CA ILE A 138 9.86 13.68 -7.16
C ILE A 138 9.91 15.14 -7.61
N SER A 139 9.82 16.09 -6.70
CA SER A 139 9.81 17.52 -7.03
C SER A 139 11.11 17.95 -7.71
N GLU A 140 12.26 17.60 -7.12
CA GLU A 140 13.57 18.05 -7.61
C GLU A 140 14.01 17.34 -8.89
N ARG A 141 13.91 16.00 -8.90
CA ARG A 141 14.52 15.20 -9.97
C ARG A 141 13.56 14.86 -11.12
N ALA A 142 12.26 14.76 -10.83
CA ALA A 142 11.29 14.40 -11.83
C ALA A 142 10.53 15.61 -12.39
N LEU A 143 10.23 16.61 -11.55
CA LEU A 143 9.52 17.82 -11.94
C LEU A 143 10.44 19.02 -12.17
N GLY A 144 11.76 18.90 -11.89
CA GLY A 144 12.73 20.00 -12.09
C GLY A 144 12.53 21.20 -11.18
N MET A 145 11.86 21.03 -10.03
CA MET A 145 11.63 22.11 -9.08
C MET A 145 12.92 22.49 -8.35
N PRO A 146 13.03 23.74 -7.86
CA PRO A 146 14.17 24.18 -7.07
C PRO A 146 14.40 23.32 -5.84
N LYS A 147 15.67 23.10 -5.51
CA LYS A 147 16.04 22.42 -4.25
C LYS A 147 15.71 23.29 -3.04
N GLU A 148 15.44 22.62 -1.93
CA GLU A 148 15.27 23.29 -0.66
C GLU A 148 16.51 24.12 -0.32
N PRO A 149 16.35 25.39 0.16
CA PRO A 149 17.47 26.24 0.53
C PRO A 149 18.31 25.57 1.62
N LYS A 150 19.62 25.55 1.44
CA LYS A 150 20.52 25.10 2.51
C LYS A 150 20.56 26.18 3.60
N ILE A 151 20.26 25.78 4.83
CA ILE A 151 20.47 26.62 5.99
C ILE A 151 22.00 26.88 6.10
N GLN A 152 22.44 28.11 5.87
CA GLN A 152 23.82 28.48 6.08
C GLN A 152 24.08 28.45 7.59
N GLY A 153 24.92 27.54 8.07
CA GLY A 153 25.39 27.52 9.45
C GLY A 153 24.91 26.37 10.34
N ALA A 154 24.58 25.20 9.79
CA ALA A 154 24.48 23.99 10.58
C ALA A 154 25.69 23.09 10.36
#